data_92df5a76024b388f3013f1871b629cb3
#
_entry.id   92df5a76024b388f3013f1871b629cb3
#
_cell.length_a   1.000
_cell.length_b   1.000
_cell.length_c   1.000
_cell.angle_alpha   90.00
_cell.angle_beta   90.00
_cell.angle_gamma   90.00
#
_symmetry.space_group_name_H-M   'P 1'
#
loop_
_entity.id
_entity.type
_entity.pdbx_description
1 polymer ?
#
loop_
_entity_poly.entity_id
_entity_poly.type
_entity_poly.pdbx_seq_one_letter_code
_entity_poly.pdbx_strand_id
1 'polypeptide(L)'
;MGRKFANILETVGNTPVVKINRLAPADVNLYVKVEAFNPLGSVKDRLALGVIEDAERKGLLKPGQTVVEATSGNTGIGLAMGSRERGEAPKGGL
;
A
#
# COMPACT_ATOMS: atom_id res chain seq x y z
N MET A 1 -21.05 -8.72 -0.38
CA MET A 1 -20.63 -9.45 0.84
C MET A 1 -19.21 -9.07 1.21
N GLY A 2 -19.01 -8.75 2.45
CA GLY A 2 -17.68 -8.47 2.96
C GLY A 2 -16.84 -9.74 3.11
N ARG A 3 -15.53 -9.58 3.04
CA ARG A 3 -14.57 -10.64 3.29
C ARG A 3 -13.86 -10.35 4.61
N LYS A 4 -13.48 -11.40 5.32
CA LYS A 4 -12.64 -11.28 6.50
C LYS A 4 -11.17 -11.38 6.11
N PHE A 5 -10.34 -10.51 6.68
CA PHE A 5 -8.90 -10.49 6.43
C PHE A 5 -8.15 -10.76 7.73
N ALA A 6 -7.03 -11.46 7.64
CA ALA A 6 -6.22 -11.77 8.81
C ALA A 6 -5.48 -10.55 9.35
N ASN A 7 -5.09 -9.63 8.48
CA ASN A 7 -4.44 -8.38 8.87
C ASN A 7 -4.67 -7.30 7.81
N ILE A 8 -4.29 -6.08 8.14
CA ILE A 8 -4.54 -4.93 7.27
C ILE A 8 -3.77 -5.00 5.95
N LEU A 9 -2.64 -5.69 5.90
CA LEU A 9 -1.82 -5.79 4.68
C LEU A 9 -2.54 -6.56 3.57
N GLU A 10 -3.43 -7.48 3.92
CA GLU A 10 -4.20 -8.24 2.93
C GLU A 10 -5.21 -7.40 2.17
N THR A 11 -5.50 -6.20 2.66
CA THR A 11 -6.44 -5.29 2.00
C THR A 11 -5.75 -4.37 0.97
N VAL A 12 -4.43 -4.36 0.92
CA VAL A 12 -3.68 -3.55 -0.03
C VAL A 12 -3.92 -4.08 -1.46
N GLY A 13 -4.26 -3.17 -2.37
CA GLY A 13 -4.33 -3.52 -3.78
C GLY A 13 -5.68 -3.97 -4.30
N ASN A 14 -6.65 -4.23 -3.44
CA ASN A 14 -8.00 -4.61 -3.87
C ASN A 14 -8.87 -3.36 -4.05
N THR A 15 -8.38 -2.42 -4.86
CA THR A 15 -9.04 -1.14 -5.06
C THR A 15 -10.10 -1.24 -6.16
N PRO A 16 -11.22 -0.50 -6.02
CA PRO A 16 -12.30 -0.57 -7.02
C PRO A 16 -11.93 0.14 -8.30
N VAL A 17 -12.54 -0.32 -9.40
CA VAL A 17 -12.48 0.35 -10.70
C VAL A 17 -13.86 0.94 -10.97
N VAL A 18 -13.91 2.24 -11.19
CA VAL A 18 -15.18 2.98 -11.31
C VAL A 18 -15.27 3.63 -12.68
N LYS A 19 -16.41 3.45 -13.34
CA LYS A 19 -16.66 4.09 -14.63
C LYS A 19 -16.99 5.57 -14.45
N ILE A 20 -16.35 6.41 -15.25
CA ILE A 20 -16.63 7.84 -15.28
C ILE A 20 -17.72 8.09 -16.31
N ASN A 21 -18.86 8.63 -15.87
CA ASN A 21 -20.03 8.79 -16.72
C ASN A 21 -20.25 10.20 -17.25
N ARG A 22 -19.99 11.22 -16.43
CA ARG A 22 -20.29 12.60 -16.80
C ARG A 22 -19.14 13.36 -17.43
N LEU A 23 -17.92 13.10 -16.96
CA LEU A 23 -16.74 13.82 -17.43
C LEU A 23 -16.10 13.17 -18.65
N ALA A 24 -16.46 11.93 -18.95
CA ALA A 24 -15.92 11.24 -20.11
C ALA A 24 -16.66 11.67 -21.38
N PRO A 25 -15.98 11.72 -22.54
CA PRO A 25 -16.65 11.90 -23.82
C PRO A 25 -17.71 10.81 -24.07
N ALA A 26 -18.77 11.14 -24.79
CA ALA A 26 -19.95 10.29 -24.94
C ALA A 26 -19.67 8.93 -25.57
N ASP A 27 -18.65 8.83 -26.40
CA ASP A 27 -18.29 7.61 -27.13
C ASP A 27 -17.06 6.90 -26.56
N VAL A 28 -16.66 7.27 -25.35
CA VAL A 28 -15.46 6.70 -24.70
C VAL A 28 -15.84 6.04 -23.40
N ASN A 29 -15.34 4.83 -23.19
CA ASN A 29 -15.44 4.15 -21.89
C ASN A 29 -14.20 4.48 -21.07
N LEU A 30 -14.38 5.29 -20.04
CA LEU A 30 -13.30 5.73 -19.17
C LEU A 30 -13.50 5.16 -17.75
N TYR A 31 -12.48 4.51 -17.22
CA TYR A 31 -12.50 3.92 -15.88
C TYR A 31 -11.35 4.48 -15.04
N VAL A 32 -11.61 4.61 -13.76
CA VAL A 32 -10.62 5.07 -12.79
C VAL A 32 -10.44 3.98 -11.73
N LYS A 33 -9.21 3.59 -11.47
CA LYS A 33 -8.87 2.70 -10.37
C LYS A 33 -8.59 3.56 -9.15
N VAL A 34 -9.44 3.44 -8.13
CA VAL A 34 -9.43 4.36 -6.99
C VAL A 34 -8.47 3.86 -5.92
N GLU A 35 -7.21 4.27 -6.01
CA GLU A 35 -6.16 3.83 -5.08
C GLU A 35 -6.31 4.43 -3.67
N ALA A 36 -7.15 5.44 -3.51
CA ALA A 36 -7.49 5.98 -2.19
C ALA A 36 -8.18 4.96 -1.28
N PHE A 37 -8.70 3.87 -1.85
CA PHE A 37 -9.31 2.78 -1.08
C PHE A 37 -8.30 1.80 -0.49
N ASN A 38 -7.00 1.99 -0.71
CA ASN A 38 -5.98 1.27 0.04
C ASN A 38 -6.06 1.66 1.52
N PRO A 39 -5.60 0.80 2.46
CA PRO A 39 -5.80 1.03 3.90
C PRO A 39 -5.28 2.38 4.42
N LEU A 40 -4.22 2.92 3.82
CA LEU A 40 -3.72 4.25 4.19
C LEU A 40 -4.01 5.31 3.12
N GLY A 41 -4.91 4.99 2.18
CA GLY A 41 -5.44 5.93 1.22
C GLY A 41 -4.55 6.26 0.04
N SER A 42 -3.58 5.41 -0.30
CA SER A 42 -2.61 5.75 -1.33
C SER A 42 -2.09 4.53 -2.07
N VAL A 43 -1.68 4.73 -3.34
CA VAL A 43 -0.94 3.72 -4.12
C VAL A 43 0.40 3.37 -3.46
N LYS A 44 0.92 4.22 -2.60
CA LYS A 44 2.18 3.97 -1.91
C LYS A 44 2.09 2.82 -0.91
N ASP A 45 0.89 2.42 -0.50
CA ASP A 45 0.67 1.21 0.28
C ASP A 45 1.15 -0.02 -0.48
N ARG A 46 0.91 -0.08 -1.80
CA ARG A 46 1.40 -1.16 -2.65
C ARG A 46 2.92 -1.19 -2.73
N LEU A 47 3.52 -0.02 -2.91
CA LEU A 47 4.98 0.10 -2.96
C LEU A 47 5.61 -0.41 -1.66
N ALA A 48 5.11 0.07 -0.53
CA ALA A 48 5.64 -0.29 0.77
C ALA A 48 5.54 -1.80 1.02
N LEU A 49 4.38 -2.38 0.78
CA LEU A 49 4.17 -3.82 0.97
C LEU A 49 5.09 -4.63 0.06
N GLY A 50 5.19 -4.24 -1.21
CA GLY A 50 6.03 -4.94 -2.18
C GLY A 50 7.52 -4.89 -1.82
N VAL A 51 8.01 -3.74 -1.38
CA VAL A 51 9.40 -3.58 -0.97
C VAL A 51 9.72 -4.44 0.25
N ILE A 52 8.85 -4.42 1.26
CA ILE A 52 9.07 -5.19 2.48
C ILE A 52 9.02 -6.68 2.19
N GLU A 53 8.02 -7.15 1.45
CA GLU A 53 7.89 -8.57 1.13
C GLU A 53 9.05 -9.08 0.29
N ASP A 54 9.51 -8.28 -0.68
CA ASP A 54 10.64 -8.65 -1.53
C ASP A 54 11.92 -8.76 -0.70
N ALA A 55 12.16 -7.80 0.19
CA ALA A 55 13.33 -7.81 1.06
C ALA A 55 13.32 -9.02 2.01
N GLU A 56 12.16 -9.36 2.55
CA GLU A 56 12.02 -10.55 3.41
C GLU A 56 12.29 -11.83 2.63
N ARG A 57 11.73 -11.94 1.43
CA ARG A 57 11.89 -13.13 0.58
C ARG A 57 13.35 -13.35 0.20
N LYS A 58 14.11 -12.26 -0.01
CA LYS A 58 15.53 -12.32 -0.36
C LYS A 58 16.45 -12.49 0.85
N GLY A 59 15.89 -12.51 2.07
CA GLY A 59 16.66 -12.62 3.28
C GLY A 59 17.39 -11.34 3.69
N LEU A 60 17.08 -10.21 3.07
CA LEU A 60 17.68 -8.92 3.37
C LEU A 60 17.06 -8.24 4.58
N LEU A 61 15.84 -8.63 4.93
CA LEU A 61 15.09 -8.06 6.04
C LEU A 61 14.52 -9.20 6.89
N LYS A 62 14.78 -9.16 8.19
CA LYS A 62 14.32 -10.16 9.15
C LYS A 62 13.53 -9.48 10.27
N PRO A 63 12.62 -10.22 10.96
CA PRO A 63 11.91 -9.67 12.11
C PRO A 63 12.89 -9.07 13.13
N GLY A 64 12.53 -7.93 13.67
CA GLY A 64 13.37 -7.21 14.65
C GLY A 64 14.37 -6.26 14.05
N GLN A 65 14.64 -6.31 12.76
CA GLN A 65 15.53 -5.35 12.12
C GLN A 65 14.81 -4.00 11.93
N THR A 66 15.61 -2.93 11.89
CA THR A 66 15.08 -1.58 11.71
C THR A 66 14.97 -1.23 10.23
N VAL A 67 13.81 -0.71 9.84
CA VAL A 67 13.58 -0.19 8.49
C VAL A 67 13.79 1.32 8.51
N VAL A 68 14.67 1.83 7.64
CA VAL A 68 14.98 3.25 7.56
C VAL A 68 14.70 3.75 6.15
N GLU A 69 13.94 4.83 6.04
CA GLU A 69 13.62 5.45 4.76
C GLU A 69 13.45 6.96 4.94
N ALA A 70 14.08 7.73 4.06
CA ALA A 70 13.89 9.17 4.02
C ALA A 70 12.61 9.46 3.23
N THR A 71 11.58 9.89 3.92
CA THR A 71 10.27 10.13 3.31
C THR A 71 9.51 11.22 4.05
N SER A 72 8.68 11.94 3.31
CA SER A 72 7.86 13.01 3.88
C SER A 72 6.36 12.78 3.66
N GLY A 73 5.96 11.59 3.21
CA GLY A 73 4.57 11.39 2.84
C GLY A 73 4.10 9.95 2.89
N ASN A 74 3.25 9.60 1.95
CA ASN A 74 2.52 8.33 1.92
C ASN A 74 3.42 7.09 1.88
N THR A 75 4.59 7.17 1.27
CA THR A 75 5.53 6.05 1.26
C THR A 75 5.99 5.71 2.67
N GLY A 76 6.31 6.75 3.47
CA GLY A 76 6.72 6.54 4.87
C GLY A 76 5.61 5.96 5.72
N ILE A 77 4.39 6.43 5.54
CA ILE A 77 3.23 5.91 6.25
C ILE A 77 3.01 4.44 5.90
N GLY A 78 3.08 4.09 4.60
CA GLY A 78 2.94 2.72 4.14
C GLY A 78 4.03 1.80 4.69
N LEU A 79 5.28 2.26 4.71
CA LEU A 79 6.40 1.49 5.27
C LEU A 79 6.24 1.29 6.78
N ALA A 80 5.76 2.31 7.49
CA ALA A 80 5.50 2.18 8.93
C ALA A 80 4.42 1.12 9.21
N MET A 81 3.33 1.14 8.46
CA MET A 81 2.26 0.15 8.59
C MET A 81 2.79 -1.25 8.28
N GLY A 82 3.46 -1.43 7.13
CA GLY A 82 3.95 -2.72 6.70
C GLY A 82 5.00 -3.29 7.65
N SER A 83 5.93 -2.46 8.08
CA SER A 83 6.99 -2.87 9.01
C SER A 83 6.41 -3.31 10.35
N ARG A 84 5.45 -2.56 10.87
CA ARG A 84 4.83 -2.87 12.16
C ARG A 84 4.08 -4.20 12.11
N GLU A 85 3.31 -4.43 11.04
CA GLU A 85 2.56 -5.67 10.88
C GLU A 85 3.49 -6.89 10.72
N ARG A 86 4.68 -6.67 10.15
CA ARG A 86 5.64 -7.74 9.88
C ARG A 86 6.70 -7.88 10.96
N GLY A 87 6.61 -7.09 12.04
CA GLY A 87 7.51 -7.20 13.18
C GLY A 87 8.85 -6.47 13.04
N GLU A 88 9.04 -5.68 11.98
CA GLU A 88 10.22 -4.82 11.85
C GLU A 88 10.00 -3.50 12.57
N ALA A 89 11.08 -2.85 12.97
CA ALA A 89 11.01 -1.55 13.63
C ALA A 89 11.10 -0.43 12.59
N PRO A 90 10.01 0.34 12.34
CA PRO A 90 10.07 1.43 11.39
C PRO A 90 10.84 2.62 11.94
N LYS A 91 11.59 3.30 11.08
CA LYS A 91 12.28 4.54 11.43
C LYS A 91 12.33 5.44 10.21
N GLY A 92 11.49 6.47 10.23
CA GLY A 92 11.42 7.43 9.14
C GLY A 92 12.29 8.65 9.38
N GLY A 93 12.62 9.36 8.30
CA GLY A 93 13.35 10.60 8.34
C GLY A 93 13.12 11.41 7.07
N LEU A 94 13.27 12.71 7.17
CA LEU A 94 13.13 13.61 6.02
C LEU A 94 14.49 13.98 5.48
#